data_caba88b4006d2b568bfe8beef8922943
#
_entry.id   caba88b4006d2b568bfe8beef8922943
#
_cell.length_a   1.000
_cell.length_b   1.000
_cell.length_c   1.000
_cell.angle_alpha   90.00
_cell.angle_beta   90.00
_cell.angle_gamma   90.00
#
_symmetry.space_group_name_H-M   'P 1'
#
loop_
_entity.id
_entity.type
_entity.pdbx_description
1 polymer ?
#
loop_
_entity_poly.entity_id
_entity_poly.type
_entity_poly.pdbx_seq_one_letter_code
_entity_poly.pdbx_strand_id
1 'polypeptide(L)'
;NEKEGGKPKFVFRKDYYRIGKHIERFGKNIIVTDHANWSTDEIVRASLDRYLVEEAFRQSKDDELVSVLPMRHWTDGKIRCHIFTCMAALTYLRILENRLAQAGIGQTAAAAMESMRNLHSCFCWYAGKSRPQWMIEEPTEDQSAILRAFGHKIASGVLQKLSG
;
A
#
# COMPACT_ATOMS: atom_id res chain seq x y z
N ASN A 1 -36.85 -39.16 -9.92
CA ASN A 1 -37.90 -38.45 -10.68
C ASN A 1 -39.24 -39.08 -10.37
N GLU A 2 -39.98 -38.48 -9.44
CA GLU A 2 -41.37 -38.83 -9.20
C GLU A 2 -42.25 -38.14 -10.25
N LYS A 3 -43.17 -38.87 -10.82
CA LYS A 3 -44.13 -38.32 -11.79
C LYS A 3 -45.47 -38.15 -11.09
N GLU A 4 -46.00 -36.94 -11.06
CA GLU A 4 -47.35 -36.65 -10.64
C GLU A 4 -48.14 -36.16 -11.87
N GLY A 5 -49.19 -36.89 -12.25
CA GLY A 5 -50.03 -36.52 -13.41
C GLY A 5 -49.32 -36.54 -14.76
N GLY A 6 -48.29 -37.40 -14.96
CA GLY A 6 -47.56 -37.53 -16.25
C GLY A 6 -46.55 -36.43 -16.55
N LYS A 7 -46.42 -35.39 -15.70
CA LYS A 7 -45.42 -34.32 -15.84
C LYS A 7 -44.21 -34.59 -14.94
N PRO A 8 -43.00 -34.30 -15.40
CA PRO A 8 -41.81 -34.45 -14.57
C PRO A 8 -41.83 -33.46 -13.40
N LYS A 9 -41.71 -33.97 -12.16
CA LYS A 9 -41.64 -33.19 -10.94
C LYS A 9 -40.18 -33.15 -10.46
N PHE A 10 -39.65 -31.95 -10.27
CA PHE A 10 -38.34 -31.77 -9.68
C PHE A 10 -38.44 -31.89 -8.15
N VAL A 11 -37.78 -32.85 -7.57
CA VAL A 11 -37.71 -33.08 -6.12
C VAL A 11 -36.24 -33.03 -5.72
N PHE A 12 -35.93 -32.24 -4.72
CA PHE A 12 -34.57 -32.19 -4.15
C PHE A 12 -34.65 -32.42 -2.63
N ARG A 13 -33.60 -33.02 -2.12
CA ARG A 13 -33.37 -33.16 -0.68
C ARG A 13 -31.98 -32.61 -0.34
N LYS A 14 -31.85 -31.97 0.83
CA LYS A 14 -30.54 -31.63 1.37
C LYS A 14 -29.84 -32.90 1.84
N ASP A 15 -28.67 -33.18 1.29
CA ASP A 15 -27.79 -34.25 1.77
C ASP A 15 -26.96 -33.72 2.95
N TYR A 16 -27.49 -33.86 4.15
CA TYR A 16 -26.83 -33.37 5.36
C TYR A 16 -25.49 -34.03 5.62
N TYR A 17 -25.25 -35.24 5.17
CA TYR A 17 -23.95 -35.88 5.31
C TYR A 17 -22.90 -35.21 4.45
N ARG A 18 -23.20 -34.96 3.18
CA ARG A 18 -22.28 -34.22 2.29
C ARG A 18 -22.10 -32.78 2.71
N ILE A 19 -23.16 -32.12 3.16
CA ILE A 19 -23.10 -30.76 3.71
C ILE A 19 -22.22 -30.75 4.94
N GLY A 20 -22.35 -31.69 5.88
CA GLY A 20 -21.48 -31.79 7.05
C GLY A 20 -20.01 -31.94 6.69
N LYS A 21 -19.67 -32.87 5.81
CA LYS A 21 -18.30 -33.04 5.29
C LYS A 21 -17.76 -31.79 4.60
N HIS A 22 -18.59 -31.01 3.96
CA HIS A 22 -18.18 -29.77 3.32
C HIS A 22 -17.93 -28.68 4.36
N ILE A 23 -18.80 -28.58 5.36
CA ILE A 23 -18.69 -27.63 6.49
C ILE A 23 -17.42 -27.90 7.32
N GLU A 24 -17.02 -29.16 7.51
CA GLU A 24 -15.78 -29.51 8.22
C GLU A 24 -14.51 -28.88 7.62
N ARG A 25 -14.56 -28.49 6.34
CA ARG A 25 -13.44 -27.85 5.63
C ARG A 25 -13.48 -26.32 5.72
N PHE A 26 -14.60 -25.75 6.16
CA PHE A 26 -14.73 -24.30 6.25
C PHE A 26 -13.80 -23.72 7.31
N GLY A 27 -13.25 -22.55 7.03
CA GLY A 27 -12.30 -21.87 7.92
C GLY A 27 -10.93 -22.53 8.03
N LYS A 28 -10.66 -23.58 7.22
CA LYS A 28 -9.35 -24.27 7.19
C LYS A 28 -8.66 -23.95 5.87
N ASN A 29 -7.43 -23.46 5.95
CA ASN A 29 -6.54 -23.32 4.81
C ASN A 29 -5.42 -24.36 4.91
N ILE A 30 -5.05 -24.93 3.77
CA ILE A 30 -3.90 -25.82 3.67
C ILE A 30 -2.78 -25.03 3.01
N ILE A 31 -1.66 -24.93 3.71
CA ILE A 31 -0.44 -24.31 3.20
C ILE A 31 0.53 -25.45 2.88
N VAL A 32 1.05 -25.47 1.66
CA VAL A 32 2.06 -26.42 1.22
C VAL A 32 3.32 -25.64 0.88
N THR A 33 4.46 -26.11 1.38
CA THR A 33 5.77 -25.48 1.15
C THR A 33 6.81 -26.57 0.92
N ASP A 34 7.85 -26.24 0.18
CA ASP A 34 9.07 -27.02 -0.02
C ASP A 34 10.19 -26.64 0.97
N HIS A 35 9.95 -25.63 1.80
CA HIS A 35 10.89 -25.19 2.84
C HIS A 35 10.79 -26.08 4.09
N ALA A 36 11.45 -27.25 4.05
CA ALA A 36 11.40 -28.24 5.13
C ALA A 36 11.99 -27.76 6.47
N ASN A 37 12.82 -26.72 6.45
CA ASN A 37 13.52 -26.14 7.62
C ASN A 37 12.78 -24.96 8.24
N TRP A 38 11.66 -24.52 7.66
CA TRP A 38 10.89 -23.44 8.26
C TRP A 38 10.02 -23.95 9.39
N SER A 39 9.92 -23.16 10.44
CA SER A 39 8.96 -23.39 11.51
C SER A 39 7.53 -23.14 11.02
N THR A 40 6.57 -23.72 11.71
CA THR A 40 5.14 -23.49 11.44
C THR A 40 4.79 -22.01 11.46
N ASP A 41 5.37 -21.24 12.39
CA ASP A 41 5.13 -19.79 12.51
C ASP A 41 5.66 -19.01 11.30
N GLU A 42 6.83 -19.37 10.81
CA GLU A 42 7.40 -18.76 9.59
C GLU A 42 6.54 -19.04 8.37
N ILE A 43 6.06 -20.29 8.21
CA ILE A 43 5.19 -20.68 7.11
C ILE A 43 3.87 -19.92 7.16
N VAL A 44 3.26 -19.83 8.36
CA VAL A 44 2.00 -19.09 8.55
C VAL A 44 2.19 -17.60 8.26
N ARG A 45 3.27 -16.99 8.78
CA ARG A 45 3.58 -15.57 8.49
C ARG A 45 3.78 -15.33 7.00
N ALA A 46 4.60 -16.13 6.33
CA ALA A 46 4.82 -15.99 4.89
C ALA A 46 3.52 -16.14 4.08
N SER A 47 2.62 -17.04 4.51
CA SER A 47 1.30 -17.19 3.88
C SER A 47 0.39 -15.97 4.13
N LEU A 48 0.44 -15.40 5.33
CA LEU A 48 -0.31 -14.18 5.65
C LEU A 48 0.25 -12.97 4.92
N ASP A 49 1.57 -12.86 4.75
CA ASP A 49 2.23 -11.75 4.06
C ASP A 49 1.92 -11.71 2.56
N ARG A 50 1.29 -12.75 2.00
CA ARG A 50 0.83 -12.77 0.60
C ARG A 50 -0.09 -11.59 0.27
N TYR A 51 -0.89 -11.13 1.22
CA TYR A 51 -1.78 -9.97 1.01
C TYR A 51 -0.98 -8.69 0.70
N LEU A 52 0.26 -8.56 1.20
CA LEU A 52 1.12 -7.41 0.90
C LEU A 52 1.50 -7.35 -0.58
N VAL A 53 1.71 -8.51 -1.19
CA VAL A 53 2.00 -8.62 -2.63
C VAL A 53 0.74 -8.30 -3.44
N GLU A 54 -0.41 -8.85 -3.04
CA GLU A 54 -1.70 -8.57 -3.69
C GLU A 54 -2.04 -7.07 -3.60
N GLU A 55 -1.81 -6.45 -2.45
CA GLU A 55 -2.01 -5.01 -2.24
C GLU A 55 -1.05 -4.17 -3.10
N ALA A 56 0.23 -4.57 -3.22
CA ALA A 56 1.17 -3.89 -4.11
C ALA A 56 0.72 -3.94 -5.58
N PHE A 57 0.20 -5.10 -6.03
CA PHE A 57 -0.38 -5.22 -7.37
C PHE A 57 -1.66 -4.38 -7.53
N ARG A 58 -2.49 -4.28 -6.50
CA ARG A 58 -3.67 -3.42 -6.50
C ARG A 58 -3.26 -1.95 -6.63
N GLN A 59 -2.30 -1.50 -5.84
CA GLN A 59 -1.77 -0.13 -5.90
C GLN A 59 -1.08 0.18 -7.24
N SER A 60 -0.47 -0.81 -7.89
CA SER A 60 0.14 -0.59 -9.22
C SER A 60 -0.87 -0.31 -10.33
N LYS A 61 -2.16 -0.51 -10.06
CA LYS A 61 -3.27 -0.22 -10.97
C LYS A 61 -4.05 1.03 -10.56
N ASP A 62 -3.63 1.68 -9.48
CA ASP A 62 -4.26 2.89 -8.96
C ASP A 62 -3.73 4.11 -9.71
N ASP A 63 -4.59 4.76 -10.47
CA ASP A 63 -4.23 5.91 -11.32
C ASP A 63 -3.81 7.15 -10.52
N GLU A 64 -4.16 7.22 -9.24
CA GLU A 64 -3.84 8.38 -8.40
C GLU A 64 -2.41 8.33 -7.82
N LEU A 65 -1.88 7.12 -7.59
CA LEU A 65 -0.57 6.95 -6.95
C LEU A 65 0.50 6.48 -7.93
N VAL A 66 0.34 5.28 -8.47
CA VAL A 66 1.29 4.68 -9.41
C VAL A 66 0.53 3.88 -10.44
N SER A 67 0.36 4.41 -11.64
CA SER A 67 -0.30 3.69 -12.71
C SER A 67 0.70 3.03 -13.65
N VAL A 68 0.71 1.71 -13.68
CA VAL A 68 1.44 0.94 -14.69
C VAL A 68 0.67 0.93 -16.02
N LEU A 69 -0.66 1.06 -15.97
CA LEU A 69 -1.54 1.10 -17.12
C LEU A 69 -2.30 2.44 -17.20
N PRO A 70 -2.64 2.94 -18.40
CA PRO A 70 -2.36 2.35 -19.70
C PRO A 70 -0.91 2.53 -20.15
N MET A 71 -0.33 1.49 -20.73
CA MET A 71 1.02 1.54 -21.28
C MET A 71 1.04 2.38 -22.56
N ARG A 72 1.65 3.58 -22.53
CA ARG A 72 1.72 4.51 -23.65
C ARG A 72 3.05 4.48 -24.40
N HIS A 73 3.86 3.47 -24.16
CA HIS A 73 5.18 3.30 -24.74
C HIS A 73 5.19 2.13 -25.73
N TRP A 74 5.88 2.29 -26.85
CA TRP A 74 5.87 1.35 -27.96
C TRP A 74 7.20 0.60 -28.20
N THR A 75 8.26 1.06 -27.56
CA THR A 75 9.58 0.42 -27.68
C THR A 75 9.92 -0.33 -26.41
N ASP A 76 10.58 -1.47 -26.54
CA ASP A 76 10.95 -2.35 -25.43
C ASP A 76 11.73 -1.59 -24.33
N GLY A 77 12.71 -0.79 -24.70
CA GLY A 77 13.48 0.02 -23.75
C GLY A 77 12.62 1.00 -22.94
N LYS A 78 11.66 1.68 -23.59
CA LYS A 78 10.74 2.62 -22.89
C LYS A 78 9.74 1.89 -22.00
N ILE A 79 9.25 0.73 -22.43
CA ILE A 79 8.36 -0.12 -21.63
C ILE A 79 9.08 -0.57 -20.35
N ARG A 80 10.31 -1.08 -20.47
CA ARG A 80 11.12 -1.50 -19.32
C ARG A 80 11.41 -0.34 -18.36
N CYS A 81 11.75 0.83 -18.90
CA CYS A 81 11.99 2.03 -18.11
C CYS A 81 10.75 2.47 -17.35
N HIS A 82 9.58 2.46 -17.99
CA HIS A 82 8.31 2.78 -17.36
C HIS A 82 7.99 1.81 -16.21
N ILE A 83 8.07 0.50 -16.46
CA ILE A 83 7.83 -0.53 -15.44
C ILE A 83 8.81 -0.35 -14.27
N PHE A 84 10.10 -0.14 -14.56
CA PHE A 84 11.10 0.10 -13.52
C PHE A 84 10.75 1.32 -12.66
N THR A 85 10.36 2.43 -13.28
CA THR A 85 9.96 3.65 -12.57
C THR A 85 8.74 3.41 -11.67
N CYS A 86 7.73 2.70 -12.18
CA CYS A 86 6.55 2.34 -11.38
C CYS A 86 6.90 1.43 -10.20
N MET A 87 7.75 0.43 -10.41
CA MET A 87 8.20 -0.46 -9.34
C MET A 87 9.03 0.28 -8.28
N ALA A 88 9.89 1.20 -8.69
CA ALA A 88 10.63 2.07 -7.78
C ALA A 88 9.67 2.95 -6.96
N ALA A 89 8.69 3.57 -7.60
CA ALA A 89 7.67 4.38 -6.91
C ALA A 89 6.89 3.57 -5.88
N LEU A 90 6.42 2.36 -6.23
CA LEU A 90 5.77 1.44 -5.29
C LEU A 90 6.66 1.10 -4.09
N THR A 91 7.95 0.86 -4.34
CA THR A 91 8.92 0.60 -3.26
C THR A 91 9.01 1.78 -2.29
N TYR A 92 9.09 3.02 -2.82
CA TYR A 92 9.11 4.22 -1.98
C TYR A 92 7.80 4.40 -1.20
N LEU A 93 6.66 4.12 -1.79
CA LEU A 93 5.37 4.15 -1.09
C LEU A 93 5.35 3.16 0.08
N ARG A 94 5.87 1.95 -0.10
CA ARG A 94 5.98 0.96 0.97
C ARG A 94 6.94 1.38 2.08
N ILE A 95 8.06 2.01 1.73
CA ILE A 95 8.98 2.58 2.72
C ILE A 95 8.26 3.69 3.52
N LEU A 96 7.50 4.55 2.85
CA LEU A 96 6.70 5.59 3.49
C LEU A 96 5.70 4.99 4.47
N GLU A 97 4.89 4.02 4.04
CA GLU A 97 3.89 3.33 4.89
C GLU A 97 4.55 2.70 6.14
N ASN A 98 5.66 1.98 5.94
CA ASN A 98 6.39 1.38 7.05
C ASN A 98 6.91 2.43 8.05
N ARG A 99 7.43 3.54 7.57
CA ARG A 99 7.91 4.63 8.43
C ARG A 99 6.78 5.28 9.22
N LEU A 100 5.63 5.54 8.56
CA LEU A 100 4.44 6.08 9.22
C LEU A 100 3.93 5.12 10.30
N ALA A 101 3.83 3.82 9.99
CA ALA A 101 3.40 2.79 10.93
C ALA A 101 4.35 2.67 12.14
N GLN A 102 5.67 2.69 11.92
CA GLN A 102 6.67 2.68 13.00
C GLN A 102 6.58 3.91 13.90
N ALA A 103 6.19 5.05 13.36
CA ALA A 103 5.96 6.29 14.10
C ALA A 103 4.58 6.36 14.77
N GLY A 104 3.74 5.33 14.63
CA GLY A 104 2.37 5.31 15.16
C GLY A 104 1.39 6.23 14.41
N ILE A 105 1.73 6.65 13.19
CA ILE A 105 0.90 7.53 12.36
C ILE A 105 -0.03 6.64 11.52
N GLY A 106 -1.34 6.71 11.79
CA GLY A 106 -2.37 5.89 11.14
C GLY A 106 -2.79 6.39 9.74
N GLN A 107 -2.02 7.24 9.09
CA GLN A 107 -2.33 7.75 7.76
C GLN A 107 -1.82 6.80 6.67
N THR A 108 -2.55 6.74 5.54
CA THR A 108 -2.09 6.06 4.33
C THR A 108 -0.97 6.86 3.65
N ALA A 109 -0.16 6.19 2.81
CA ALA A 109 0.86 6.88 2.00
C ALA A 109 0.26 8.00 1.14
N ALA A 110 -0.92 7.76 0.54
CA ALA A 110 -1.63 8.75 -0.27
C ALA A 110 -2.00 9.99 0.55
N ALA A 111 -2.61 9.81 1.72
CA ALA A 111 -3.00 10.90 2.60
C ALA A 111 -1.79 11.70 3.11
N ALA A 112 -0.70 11.01 3.47
CA ALA A 112 0.54 11.65 3.88
C ALA A 112 1.18 12.46 2.75
N MET A 113 1.21 11.92 1.53
CA MET A 113 1.73 12.64 0.35
C MET A 113 0.88 13.87 0.03
N GLU A 114 -0.45 13.75 0.11
CA GLU A 114 -1.35 14.89 -0.12
C GLU A 114 -1.16 15.97 0.96
N SER A 115 -1.04 15.56 2.23
CA SER A 115 -0.73 16.49 3.33
C SER A 115 0.59 17.23 3.07
N MET A 116 1.64 16.51 2.66
CA MET A 116 2.96 17.10 2.37
C MET A 116 2.97 17.93 1.09
N ARG A 117 2.11 17.64 0.11
CA ARG A 117 1.96 18.47 -1.12
C ARG A 117 1.46 19.87 -0.79
N ASN A 118 0.66 20.01 0.26
CA ASN A 118 0.13 21.29 0.73
C ASN A 118 1.12 22.07 1.62
N LEU A 119 2.32 21.56 1.84
CA LEU A 119 3.40 22.27 2.51
C LEU A 119 4.21 23.07 1.47
N HIS A 120 4.09 24.38 1.51
CA HIS A 120 4.69 25.24 0.50
C HIS A 120 6.02 25.83 0.96
N SER A 121 6.81 26.22 -0.01
CA SER A 121 8.01 26.99 0.21
C SER A 121 7.99 28.23 -0.68
N CYS A 122 8.55 29.31 -0.21
CA CYS A 122 8.61 30.58 -0.92
C CYS A 122 9.99 31.19 -0.86
N PHE A 123 10.28 32.05 -1.82
CA PHE A 123 11.40 32.97 -1.78
C PHE A 123 10.99 34.25 -1.08
N CYS A 124 11.59 34.52 0.06
CA CYS A 124 11.38 35.75 0.80
C CYS A 124 12.53 36.71 0.51
N TRP A 125 12.18 37.89 0.02
CA TRP A 125 13.14 38.97 -0.20
C TRP A 125 13.04 39.97 0.95
N TYR A 126 14.08 40.06 1.76
CA TYR A 126 14.12 40.98 2.88
C TYR A 126 14.83 42.27 2.49
N ALA A 127 14.32 43.43 2.94
CA ALA A 127 14.96 44.69 2.73
C ALA A 127 16.41 44.69 3.27
N GLY A 128 17.35 45.17 2.47
CA GLY A 128 18.77 45.18 2.80
C GLY A 128 19.53 43.85 2.57
N LYS A 129 18.87 42.82 2.06
CA LYS A 129 19.54 41.57 1.65
C LYS A 129 19.73 41.55 0.14
N SER A 130 20.93 41.13 -0.31
CA SER A 130 21.27 41.02 -1.73
C SER A 130 20.73 39.77 -2.40
N ARG A 131 20.28 38.78 -1.63
CA ARG A 131 19.76 37.48 -2.13
C ARG A 131 18.47 37.12 -1.40
N PRO A 132 17.49 36.51 -2.11
CA PRO A 132 16.31 35.96 -1.48
C PRO A 132 16.70 34.77 -0.60
N GLN A 133 15.90 34.51 0.42
CA GLN A 133 16.02 33.33 1.27
C GLN A 133 14.88 32.39 0.98
N TRP A 134 15.17 31.12 0.86
CA TRP A 134 14.16 30.06 0.85
C TRP A 134 13.57 29.92 2.24
N MET A 135 12.27 29.98 2.32
CA MET A 135 11.54 29.69 3.55
C MET A 135 10.43 28.71 3.28
N ILE A 136 10.30 27.77 4.17
CA ILE A 136 9.17 26.83 4.19
C ILE A 136 8.16 27.36 5.19
N GLU A 137 6.89 27.33 4.84
CA GLU A 137 5.82 27.73 5.75
C GLU A 137 5.80 26.87 7.03
N GLU A 138 5.11 27.34 8.04
CA GLU A 138 4.98 26.60 9.28
C GLU A 138 4.12 25.34 9.04
N PRO A 139 4.66 24.15 9.32
CA PRO A 139 3.94 22.92 9.06
C PRO A 139 2.79 22.74 10.03
N THR A 140 1.70 22.15 9.59
CA THR A 140 0.62 21.66 10.46
C THR A 140 1.14 20.59 11.41
N GLU A 141 0.33 20.22 12.40
CA GLU A 141 0.69 19.16 13.35
C GLU A 141 0.93 17.81 12.64
N ASP A 142 0.07 17.45 11.70
CA ASP A 142 0.21 16.24 10.88
C ASP A 142 1.49 16.24 10.03
N GLN A 143 1.76 17.35 9.34
CA GLN A 143 2.99 17.52 8.55
C GLN A 143 4.24 17.46 9.44
N SER A 144 4.17 18.05 10.63
CA SER A 144 5.26 17.98 11.62
C SER A 144 5.48 16.56 12.12
N ALA A 145 4.41 15.77 12.31
CA ALA A 145 4.51 14.37 12.69
C ALA A 145 5.16 13.53 11.59
N ILE A 146 4.75 13.74 10.33
CA ILE A 146 5.36 13.07 9.17
C ILE A 146 6.84 13.41 9.07
N LEU A 147 7.20 14.70 9.15
CA LEU A 147 8.60 15.13 9.09
C LEU A 147 9.45 14.47 10.19
N ARG A 148 8.93 14.40 11.42
CA ARG A 148 9.62 13.72 12.53
C ARG A 148 9.82 12.23 12.29
N ALA A 149 8.86 11.55 11.67
CA ALA A 149 8.98 10.14 11.30
C ALA A 149 10.15 9.88 10.33
N PHE A 150 10.52 10.89 9.56
CA PHE A 150 11.68 10.86 8.67
C PHE A 150 12.93 11.55 9.24
N GLY A 151 12.94 11.86 10.54
CA GLY A 151 14.08 12.46 11.22
C GLY A 151 14.31 13.93 10.86
N HIS A 152 13.26 14.67 10.50
CA HIS A 152 13.34 16.07 10.11
C HIS A 152 12.36 16.93 10.91
N LYS A 153 12.65 18.23 10.95
CA LYS A 153 11.77 19.30 11.46
C LYS A 153 11.95 20.55 10.65
N ILE A 154 10.96 21.43 10.67
CA ILE A 154 11.09 22.79 10.17
C ILE A 154 11.25 23.73 11.37
N ALA A 155 12.30 24.53 11.36
CA ALA A 155 12.52 25.55 12.36
C ALA A 155 12.98 26.85 11.66
N SER A 156 12.30 27.94 11.99
CA SER A 156 12.55 29.27 11.37
C SER A 156 12.49 29.22 9.83
N GLY A 157 11.54 28.46 9.28
CA GLY A 157 11.37 28.33 7.83
C GLY A 157 12.40 27.45 7.12
N VAL A 158 13.25 26.73 7.84
CA VAL A 158 14.32 25.89 7.28
C VAL A 158 14.13 24.43 7.70
N LEU A 159 14.27 23.53 6.73
CA LEU A 159 14.28 22.08 7.01
C LEU A 159 15.59 21.71 7.70
N GLN A 160 15.49 21.09 8.85
CA GLN A 160 16.61 20.64 9.67
C GLN A 160 16.50 19.16 9.95
N LYS A 161 17.64 18.47 9.97
CA LYS A 161 17.71 17.09 10.41
C LYS A 161 17.63 17.04 11.94
N LEU A 162 16.85 16.10 12.48
CA LEU A 162 16.86 15.83 13.92
C LEU A 162 18.19 15.16 14.27
N SER A 163 18.88 15.70 15.26
CA SER A 163 20.04 15.03 15.85
C SER A 163 19.50 13.78 16.56
N GLY A 164 19.96 12.62 16.16
CA GLY A 164 19.72 11.36 16.86
C GLY A 164 20.50 11.32 18.15
#